data_40e75d68bed615d2a6082816c0c102fc
#
_entry.id   40e75d68bed615d2a6082816c0c102fc
#
_cell.length_a   1.000
_cell.length_b   1.000
_cell.length_c   1.000
_cell.angle_alpha   90.00
_cell.angle_beta   90.00
_cell.angle_gamma   90.00
#
_symmetry.space_group_name_H-M   'P 1'
#
loop_
_entity.id
_entity.type
_entity.pdbx_description
1 polymer ?
#
loop_
_entity_poly.entity_id
_entity_poly.type
_entity_poly.pdbx_seq_one_letter_code
_entity_poly.pdbx_strand_id
1 'polypeptide(L)'
;MVLLGLMAAVSLRAADAPWGFDQVRELAASRAKEPYQEQVAALPPSLDRLCYDDLRCIEYDANQSIWRADNLPFRLMMYHVGGPLQKQGVALSLVDGNKASPLPFNTNMFLYHQVPVKTAELPDTLGFAGVRVLNQLNKPRKFDELISFLGASYFRALGRGQYYGTSARGLAINSCCEEKEEFPRFIAFWVTKPSANATNLVIDALMDSVSVSGAYRFTVYPGDDTIVDVQCALYARHPLTRFGLGTLTSMFWFGENTLYHGDPRPEVHDTDGVLLARGDGSWVWRPLRYTPYLQESRLQARHPRGFGLLQRDRRFTSYEDIEANYHKRPSVWVEPLGDWGTGYVMLAELPAWNEFGDNIVAYWQPAYELKPGAPVEVSWRLHWYLDNPAWPPLARTVNTFVAGHKVVLDFAGQGLSFDPEDEPVPEITLDQGKLHGVHMLVNPEIRGWRVGFEVLDSIAGKPVQVQVTLRDKTGRALSETWTYLLATH
;
A
#
# COMPACT_ATOMS: atom_id res chain seq x y z
N MET A 1 -3.93 -13.74 -39.26
CA MET A 1 -2.53 -14.19 -39.36
C MET A 1 -1.60 -13.04 -39.04
N VAL A 2 -1.66 -12.48 -37.82
CA VAL A 2 -0.74 -11.45 -37.30
C VAL A 2 -0.81 -11.48 -35.76
N LEU A 3 -0.44 -12.56 -35.10
CA LEU A 3 -0.39 -12.59 -33.62
C LEU A 3 0.77 -13.41 -33.04
N LEU A 4 1.70 -13.84 -33.89
CA LEU A 4 2.91 -14.60 -33.43
C LEU A 4 4.17 -13.75 -33.26
N GLY A 5 4.08 -12.42 -33.46
CA GLY A 5 5.28 -11.58 -33.58
C GLY A 5 5.85 -10.98 -32.27
N LEU A 6 5.12 -10.95 -31.14
CA LEU A 6 5.56 -10.14 -29.99
C LEU A 6 6.19 -10.93 -28.82
N MET A 7 5.92 -12.21 -28.67
CA MET A 7 6.67 -13.03 -27.71
C MET A 7 8.08 -13.40 -28.22
N ALA A 8 8.30 -13.40 -29.53
CA ALA A 8 9.61 -13.70 -30.13
C ALA A 8 10.60 -12.53 -30.07
N ALA A 9 10.15 -11.27 -29.89
CA ALA A 9 11.03 -10.11 -29.85
C ALA A 9 11.76 -9.90 -28.51
N VAL A 10 11.31 -10.55 -27.43
CA VAL A 10 12.01 -10.51 -26.14
C VAL A 10 13.18 -11.49 -26.08
N SER A 11 13.26 -12.45 -27.00
CA SER A 11 14.25 -13.55 -26.97
C SER A 11 15.53 -13.33 -27.79
N LEU A 12 15.70 -12.19 -28.45
CA LEU A 12 16.74 -12.12 -29.52
C LEU A 12 17.89 -11.15 -29.31
N ARG A 13 18.18 -10.65 -28.08
CA ARG A 13 19.38 -9.81 -27.88
C ARG A 13 20.09 -9.88 -26.53
N ALA A 14 20.00 -10.95 -25.76
CA ALA A 14 20.73 -11.05 -24.49
C ALA A 14 21.34 -12.43 -24.23
N ALA A 15 21.99 -13.04 -25.23
CA ALA A 15 22.64 -14.36 -25.03
C ALA A 15 23.91 -14.29 -24.18
N ASP A 16 24.54 -13.12 -23.99
CA ASP A 16 25.86 -12.99 -23.35
C ASP A 16 25.94 -12.02 -22.15
N ALA A 17 24.91 -11.21 -21.87
CA ALA A 17 24.92 -10.34 -20.70
C ALA A 17 24.19 -11.00 -19.50
N PRO A 18 24.76 -10.92 -18.27
CA PRO A 18 24.12 -11.46 -17.11
C PRO A 18 22.79 -10.76 -16.87
N TRP A 19 21.75 -11.54 -16.56
CA TRP A 19 20.42 -10.98 -16.25
C TRP A 19 20.46 -10.20 -14.93
N GLY A 20 19.89 -9.01 -14.92
CA GLY A 20 19.80 -8.15 -13.75
C GLY A 20 18.81 -7.00 -13.94
N PHE A 21 18.77 -6.08 -12.99
CA PHE A 21 17.85 -4.95 -13.01
C PHE A 21 18.05 -4.02 -14.23
N ASP A 22 19.28 -3.88 -14.71
CA ASP A 22 19.57 -3.02 -15.86
C ASP A 22 18.88 -3.52 -17.14
N GLN A 23 18.73 -4.84 -17.32
CA GLN A 23 17.98 -5.39 -18.46
C GLN A 23 16.49 -5.02 -18.37
N VAL A 24 15.90 -5.00 -17.17
CA VAL A 24 14.51 -4.54 -16.99
C VAL A 24 14.38 -3.05 -17.25
N ARG A 25 15.38 -2.24 -16.86
CA ARG A 25 15.44 -0.80 -17.16
C ARG A 25 15.51 -0.55 -18.69
N GLU A 26 16.32 -1.30 -19.39
CA GLU A 26 16.41 -1.23 -20.85
C GLU A 26 15.09 -1.61 -21.53
N LEU A 27 14.42 -2.66 -21.06
CA LEU A 27 13.10 -3.06 -21.55
C LEU A 27 12.06 -1.96 -21.31
N ALA A 28 12.02 -1.37 -20.12
CA ALA A 28 11.11 -0.29 -19.78
C ALA A 28 11.37 0.96 -20.63
N ALA A 29 12.65 1.34 -20.78
CA ALA A 29 13.06 2.47 -21.62
C ALA A 29 12.70 2.26 -23.10
N SER A 30 12.87 1.05 -23.62
CA SER A 30 12.48 0.70 -24.99
C SER A 30 10.96 0.77 -25.17
N ARG A 31 10.19 0.19 -24.23
CA ARG A 31 8.72 0.23 -24.26
C ARG A 31 8.16 1.64 -24.22
N ALA A 32 8.77 2.53 -23.46
CA ALA A 32 8.32 3.92 -23.37
C ALA A 32 8.45 4.71 -24.70
N LYS A 33 9.28 4.23 -25.64
CA LYS A 33 9.42 4.83 -26.97
C LYS A 33 8.33 4.38 -27.94
N GLU A 34 7.63 3.30 -27.61
CA GLU A 34 6.56 2.73 -28.43
C GLU A 34 5.19 3.15 -27.88
N PRO A 35 4.16 3.31 -28.72
CA PRO A 35 2.80 3.49 -28.27
C PRO A 35 2.38 2.31 -27.37
N TYR A 36 1.62 2.64 -26.32
CA TYR A 36 1.06 1.61 -25.45
C TYR A 36 0.15 0.67 -26.24
N GLN A 37 0.37 -0.63 -26.03
CA GLN A 37 -0.48 -1.68 -26.57
C GLN A 37 -1.01 -2.51 -25.41
N GLU A 38 -2.31 -2.45 -25.22
CA GLU A 38 -2.97 -3.27 -24.21
C GLU A 38 -2.82 -4.76 -24.58
N GLN A 39 -2.20 -5.51 -23.68
CA GLN A 39 -2.01 -6.96 -23.87
C GLN A 39 -3.27 -7.69 -23.37
N VAL A 40 -4.32 -7.68 -24.16
CA VAL A 40 -5.51 -8.49 -23.90
C VAL A 40 -5.39 -9.80 -24.67
N ALA A 41 -4.93 -10.85 -24.01
CA ALA A 41 -5.11 -12.19 -24.54
C ALA A 41 -6.59 -12.59 -24.37
N ALA A 42 -7.24 -13.02 -25.44
CA ALA A 42 -8.57 -13.59 -25.33
C ALA A 42 -8.48 -14.87 -24.48
N LEU A 43 -9.15 -14.88 -23.32
CA LEU A 43 -9.22 -16.08 -22.51
C LEU A 43 -10.03 -17.17 -23.21
N PRO A 44 -9.66 -18.45 -23.06
CA PRO A 44 -10.52 -19.54 -23.41
C PRO A 44 -11.92 -19.37 -22.80
N PRO A 45 -13.00 -19.68 -23.52
CA PRO A 45 -14.37 -19.45 -23.02
C PRO A 45 -14.67 -20.12 -21.67
N SER A 46 -14.02 -21.23 -21.38
CA SER A 46 -14.15 -21.92 -20.08
C SER A 46 -13.56 -21.14 -18.92
N LEU A 47 -12.60 -20.24 -19.14
CA LEU A 47 -12.02 -19.34 -18.14
C LEU A 47 -12.72 -17.98 -18.08
N ASP A 48 -13.14 -17.44 -19.25
CA ASP A 48 -13.77 -16.11 -19.31
C ASP A 48 -15.14 -16.07 -18.63
N ARG A 49 -15.82 -17.21 -18.55
CA ARG A 49 -17.16 -17.34 -17.94
C ARG A 49 -17.14 -17.60 -16.44
N LEU A 50 -15.98 -17.85 -15.84
CA LEU A 50 -15.88 -18.13 -14.40
C LEU A 50 -16.37 -16.93 -13.60
N CYS A 51 -17.16 -17.20 -12.56
CA CYS A 51 -17.44 -16.19 -11.54
C CYS A 51 -16.27 -16.12 -10.52
N TYR A 52 -16.36 -15.19 -9.59
CA TYR A 52 -15.33 -15.02 -8.55
C TYR A 52 -15.17 -16.27 -7.68
N ASP A 53 -16.29 -16.91 -7.32
CA ASP A 53 -16.26 -18.12 -6.47
C ASP A 53 -15.67 -19.32 -7.19
N ASP A 54 -15.96 -19.48 -8.49
CA ASP A 54 -15.33 -20.51 -9.32
C ASP A 54 -13.80 -20.31 -9.34
N LEU A 55 -13.35 -19.07 -9.58
CA LEU A 55 -11.92 -18.78 -9.67
C LEU A 55 -11.20 -19.04 -8.35
N ARG A 56 -11.84 -18.79 -7.19
CA ARG A 56 -11.30 -19.12 -5.87
C ARG A 56 -11.12 -20.63 -5.66
N CYS A 57 -11.91 -21.44 -6.33
CA CYS A 57 -11.80 -22.91 -6.29
C CYS A 57 -10.68 -23.45 -7.17
N ILE A 58 -10.01 -22.63 -7.97
CA ILE A 58 -8.79 -23.04 -8.70
C ILE A 58 -7.60 -22.73 -7.80
N GLU A 59 -7.06 -23.74 -7.16
CA GLU A 59 -5.96 -23.61 -6.23
C GLU A 59 -4.64 -24.03 -6.88
N TYR A 60 -3.54 -23.35 -6.51
CA TYR A 60 -2.21 -23.82 -6.88
C TYR A 60 -1.86 -25.05 -6.05
N ASP A 61 -1.43 -26.14 -6.67
CA ASP A 61 -0.98 -27.32 -5.93
C ASP A 61 0.32 -27.00 -5.15
N ALA A 62 0.21 -27.00 -3.84
CA ALA A 62 1.35 -26.73 -2.94
C ALA A 62 2.52 -27.70 -3.17
N ASN A 63 2.26 -28.92 -3.71
CA ASN A 63 3.31 -29.87 -4.03
C ASN A 63 4.11 -29.46 -5.28
N GLN A 64 3.53 -28.65 -6.15
CA GLN A 64 4.17 -28.09 -7.35
C GLN A 64 4.85 -26.74 -7.11
N SER A 65 4.85 -26.22 -5.84
CA SER A 65 5.48 -24.94 -5.53
C SER A 65 6.95 -24.92 -5.94
N ILE A 66 7.34 -23.88 -6.65
CA ILE A 66 8.70 -23.71 -7.17
C ILE A 66 9.70 -23.73 -6.02
N TRP A 67 10.82 -24.41 -6.20
CA TRP A 67 11.91 -24.64 -5.21
C TRP A 67 11.53 -25.52 -4.01
N ARG A 68 10.37 -26.18 -4.04
CA ARG A 68 10.02 -27.16 -3.00
C ARG A 68 10.98 -28.34 -2.97
N ALA A 69 11.29 -28.90 -4.14
CA ALA A 69 12.21 -30.03 -4.27
C ALA A 69 13.66 -29.68 -3.84
N ASP A 70 14.05 -28.41 -4.09
CA ASP A 70 15.36 -27.88 -3.70
C ASP A 70 15.45 -27.56 -2.19
N ASN A 71 14.34 -27.65 -1.45
CA ASN A 71 14.21 -27.30 -0.04
C ASN A 71 14.74 -25.91 0.32
N LEU A 72 14.51 -24.92 -0.57
CA LEU A 72 14.95 -23.53 -0.37
C LEU A 72 14.06 -22.78 0.64
N PRO A 73 14.56 -21.68 1.24
CA PRO A 73 13.84 -20.93 2.27
C PRO A 73 12.62 -20.17 1.73
N PHE A 74 12.54 -19.97 0.42
CA PHE A 74 11.40 -19.38 -0.26
C PHE A 74 10.78 -20.34 -1.25
N ARG A 75 9.46 -20.19 -1.48
CA ARG A 75 8.73 -20.94 -2.52
C ARG A 75 7.85 -19.96 -3.29
N LEU A 76 7.55 -20.32 -4.56
CA LEU A 76 6.62 -19.54 -5.36
C LEU A 76 5.39 -20.37 -5.67
N MET A 77 4.25 -19.73 -5.66
CA MET A 77 3.00 -20.20 -6.21
C MET A 77 2.40 -19.11 -7.07
N MET A 78 1.62 -19.47 -8.07
CA MET A 78 1.03 -18.51 -9.01
C MET A 78 -0.48 -18.46 -8.84
N TYR A 79 -1.07 -17.34 -9.25
CA TYR A 79 -2.51 -17.17 -9.37
C TYR A 79 -2.96 -17.51 -10.79
N HIS A 80 -4.08 -18.22 -10.91
CA HIS A 80 -4.65 -18.60 -12.18
C HIS A 80 -5.38 -17.41 -12.83
N VAL A 81 -5.22 -17.23 -14.15
CA VAL A 81 -6.03 -16.25 -14.89
C VAL A 81 -7.45 -16.77 -15.09
N GLY A 82 -8.42 -15.86 -15.12
CA GLY A 82 -9.83 -16.23 -15.38
C GLY A 82 -10.82 -15.24 -14.79
N GLY A 83 -12.07 -15.44 -15.14
CA GLY A 83 -13.18 -14.65 -14.61
C GLY A 83 -13.11 -13.15 -14.89
N PRO A 84 -13.92 -12.34 -14.21
CA PRO A 84 -14.05 -10.93 -14.54
C PRO A 84 -12.84 -10.08 -14.13
N LEU A 85 -12.08 -10.48 -13.10
CA LEU A 85 -11.06 -9.63 -12.45
C LEU A 85 -9.63 -9.99 -12.85
N GLN A 86 -9.35 -11.21 -13.29
CA GLN A 86 -8.00 -11.72 -13.55
C GLN A 86 -7.80 -12.16 -15.00
N LYS A 87 -8.27 -11.33 -15.93
CA LYS A 87 -8.27 -11.64 -17.37
C LYS A 87 -6.91 -11.55 -18.05
N GLN A 88 -6.01 -10.78 -17.49
CA GLN A 88 -4.73 -10.48 -18.12
C GLN A 88 -3.60 -11.22 -17.41
N GLY A 89 -2.88 -12.04 -18.18
CA GLY A 89 -1.73 -12.76 -17.67
C GLY A 89 -0.49 -11.89 -17.54
N VAL A 90 0.41 -12.29 -16.63
CA VAL A 90 1.76 -11.79 -16.50
C VAL A 90 2.75 -12.87 -16.91
N ALA A 91 3.87 -12.47 -17.53
CA ALA A 91 4.97 -13.38 -17.81
C ALA A 91 5.80 -13.59 -16.55
N LEU A 92 6.22 -14.82 -16.30
CA LEU A 92 7.11 -15.15 -15.19
C LEU A 92 8.37 -15.83 -15.69
N SER A 93 9.52 -15.41 -15.18
CA SER A 93 10.82 -16.03 -15.44
C SER A 93 11.56 -16.31 -14.14
N LEU A 94 12.29 -17.39 -14.08
CA LEU A 94 13.19 -17.71 -12.98
C LEU A 94 14.63 -17.35 -13.39
N VAL A 95 15.35 -16.68 -12.50
CA VAL A 95 16.75 -16.31 -12.71
C VAL A 95 17.64 -17.20 -11.86
N ASP A 96 18.48 -18.02 -12.50
CA ASP A 96 19.47 -18.86 -11.81
C ASP A 96 20.88 -18.40 -12.26
N GLY A 97 21.66 -17.90 -11.30
CA GLY A 97 22.89 -17.18 -11.60
C GLY A 97 22.59 -15.96 -12.49
N ASN A 98 23.14 -15.97 -13.72
CA ASN A 98 23.00 -14.88 -14.69
C ASN A 98 21.99 -15.19 -15.80
N LYS A 99 21.26 -16.30 -15.70
CA LYS A 99 20.35 -16.76 -16.77
C LYS A 99 18.89 -16.65 -16.34
N ALA A 100 18.11 -15.90 -17.10
CA ALA A 100 16.65 -15.88 -16.98
C ALA A 100 16.04 -16.97 -17.88
N SER A 101 15.15 -17.78 -17.33
CA SER A 101 14.42 -18.84 -18.03
C SER A 101 12.92 -18.64 -17.83
N PRO A 102 12.11 -18.53 -18.90
CA PRO A 102 10.66 -18.42 -18.78
C PRO A 102 10.07 -19.61 -18.02
N LEU A 103 9.07 -19.34 -17.19
CA LEU A 103 8.24 -20.35 -16.56
C LEU A 103 6.90 -20.43 -17.33
N PRO A 104 6.72 -21.44 -18.18
CA PRO A 104 5.48 -21.59 -18.94
C PRO A 104 4.33 -21.99 -18.01
N PHE A 105 3.12 -21.60 -18.39
CA PHE A 105 1.91 -22.09 -17.72
C PHE A 105 1.78 -23.60 -17.95
N ASN A 106 1.37 -24.31 -16.89
CA ASN A 106 1.05 -25.73 -16.97
C ASN A 106 -0.14 -26.03 -16.06
N THR A 107 -1.16 -26.68 -16.61
CA THR A 107 -2.38 -27.05 -15.88
C THR A 107 -2.11 -27.95 -14.68
N ASN A 108 -1.05 -28.78 -14.71
CA ASN A 108 -0.65 -29.63 -13.59
C ASN A 108 -0.16 -28.84 -12.36
N MET A 109 0.06 -27.55 -12.48
CA MET A 109 0.39 -26.67 -11.35
C MET A 109 -0.83 -26.35 -10.49
N PHE A 110 -2.06 -26.67 -10.97
CA PHE A 110 -3.30 -26.25 -10.35
C PHE A 110 -4.25 -27.41 -10.09
N LEU A 111 -5.03 -27.27 -9.02
CA LEU A 111 -6.13 -28.15 -8.66
C LEU A 111 -7.43 -27.43 -9.03
N TYR A 112 -8.19 -28.00 -9.96
CA TYR A 112 -9.41 -27.35 -10.49
C TYR A 112 -10.68 -27.76 -9.74
N HIS A 113 -10.59 -28.71 -8.82
CA HIS A 113 -11.71 -29.24 -8.03
C HIS A 113 -12.95 -29.49 -8.92
N GLN A 114 -14.10 -28.86 -8.59
CA GLN A 114 -15.36 -29.03 -9.35
C GLN A 114 -15.61 -27.91 -10.36
N VAL A 115 -14.60 -27.05 -10.63
CA VAL A 115 -14.75 -25.94 -11.58
C VAL A 115 -14.80 -26.48 -13.02
N PRO A 116 -15.76 -26.04 -13.86
CA PRO A 116 -15.96 -26.58 -15.20
C PRO A 116 -14.95 -26.04 -16.24
N VAL A 117 -13.65 -26.14 -15.93
CA VAL A 117 -12.58 -25.71 -16.83
C VAL A 117 -12.13 -26.87 -17.69
N LYS A 118 -12.05 -26.64 -18.99
CA LYS A 118 -11.51 -27.61 -19.94
C LYS A 118 -9.98 -27.47 -20.02
N THR A 119 -9.30 -28.13 -19.11
CA THR A 119 -7.84 -28.00 -18.96
C THR A 119 -7.05 -28.36 -20.21
N ALA A 120 -7.54 -29.29 -21.04
CA ALA A 120 -6.91 -29.67 -22.30
C ALA A 120 -6.94 -28.55 -23.37
N GLU A 121 -7.79 -27.53 -23.22
CA GLU A 121 -7.89 -26.39 -24.13
C GLU A 121 -7.02 -25.21 -23.69
N LEU A 122 -6.36 -25.30 -22.54
CA LEU A 122 -5.54 -24.20 -22.00
C LEU A 122 -4.14 -24.21 -22.63
N PRO A 123 -3.72 -23.11 -23.28
CA PRO A 123 -2.39 -23.02 -23.87
C PRO A 123 -1.31 -22.80 -22.80
N ASP A 124 -0.12 -23.29 -23.06
CA ASP A 124 1.08 -23.04 -22.23
C ASP A 124 1.52 -21.55 -22.20
N THR A 125 1.01 -20.76 -23.16
CA THR A 125 1.21 -19.32 -23.26
C THR A 125 0.20 -18.51 -22.46
N LEU A 126 -0.69 -19.15 -21.69
CA LEU A 126 -1.76 -18.49 -20.94
C LEU A 126 -1.22 -17.47 -19.90
N GLY A 127 -0.02 -17.72 -19.34
CA GLY A 127 0.55 -16.92 -18.27
C GLY A 127 -0.18 -17.13 -16.93
N PHE A 128 0.12 -16.23 -15.99
CA PHE A 128 -0.43 -16.29 -14.63
C PHE A 128 -1.08 -14.95 -14.29
N ALA A 129 -2.11 -14.91 -13.44
CA ALA A 129 -2.69 -13.64 -12.99
C ALA A 129 -1.77 -12.86 -12.06
N GLY A 130 -0.82 -13.55 -11.43
CA GLY A 130 0.15 -12.98 -10.52
C GLY A 130 0.98 -14.06 -9.84
N VAL A 131 1.80 -13.63 -8.88
CA VAL A 131 2.70 -14.52 -8.13
C VAL A 131 2.62 -14.23 -6.64
N ARG A 132 2.70 -15.26 -5.82
CA ARG A 132 2.89 -15.20 -4.38
C ARG A 132 4.14 -15.92 -3.94
N VAL A 133 4.85 -15.30 -3.02
CA VAL A 133 6.03 -15.85 -2.37
C VAL A 133 5.65 -16.38 -1.00
N LEU A 134 6.12 -17.56 -0.69
CA LEU A 134 5.94 -18.20 0.61
C LEU A 134 7.27 -18.28 1.34
N ASN A 135 7.22 -18.16 2.68
CA ASN A 135 8.35 -18.30 3.57
C ASN A 135 7.90 -18.98 4.88
N GLN A 136 8.84 -19.54 5.65
CA GLN A 136 8.58 -20.11 6.98
C GLN A 136 8.42 -18.97 8.03
N LEU A 137 7.48 -18.07 7.79
CA LEU A 137 7.32 -16.82 8.53
C LEU A 137 6.87 -17.04 9.97
N ASN A 138 5.81 -17.85 10.18
CA ASN A 138 5.19 -18.02 11.49
C ASN A 138 5.70 -19.23 12.26
N LYS A 139 5.93 -20.35 11.57
CA LYS A 139 6.35 -21.61 12.19
C LYS A 139 7.39 -22.32 11.31
N PRO A 140 8.40 -22.97 11.92
CA PRO A 140 9.35 -23.81 11.19
C PRO A 140 8.61 -24.87 10.37
N ARG A 141 9.07 -25.12 9.15
CA ARG A 141 8.55 -26.12 8.19
C ARG A 141 7.14 -25.83 7.65
N LYS A 142 6.48 -24.77 8.10
CA LYS A 142 5.22 -24.29 7.53
C LYS A 142 5.51 -23.07 6.68
N PHE A 143 5.17 -23.14 5.39
CA PHE A 143 5.30 -22.03 4.46
C PHE A 143 4.00 -21.22 4.46
N ASP A 144 4.08 -20.02 4.92
CA ASP A 144 3.00 -19.03 4.91
C ASP A 144 3.26 -18.02 3.79
N GLU A 145 2.22 -17.36 3.30
CA GLU A 145 2.36 -16.28 2.33
C GLU A 145 3.11 -15.10 2.94
N LEU A 146 4.14 -14.62 2.23
CA LEU A 146 5.00 -13.52 2.64
C LEU A 146 4.67 -12.24 1.88
N ILE A 147 4.60 -12.33 0.54
CA ILE A 147 4.25 -11.24 -0.35
C ILE A 147 3.53 -11.77 -1.57
N SER A 148 2.55 -11.02 -2.06
CA SER A 148 1.81 -11.37 -3.27
C SER A 148 1.69 -10.17 -4.20
N PHE A 149 1.73 -10.44 -5.51
CA PHE A 149 1.50 -9.51 -6.60
C PHE A 149 0.31 -10.02 -7.40
N LEU A 150 -0.80 -9.27 -7.36
CA LEU A 150 -2.03 -9.66 -8.04
C LEU A 150 -2.86 -8.44 -8.42
N GLY A 151 -3.19 -8.33 -9.71
CA GLY A 151 -4.00 -7.26 -10.27
C GLY A 151 -3.25 -5.94 -10.45
N ALA A 152 -3.31 -5.35 -11.63
CA ALA A 152 -2.60 -4.13 -12.01
C ALA A 152 -1.15 -4.10 -11.47
N SER A 153 -0.80 -3.12 -10.64
CA SER A 153 0.50 -3.05 -9.96
C SER A 153 0.41 -3.22 -8.44
N TYR A 154 -0.66 -3.87 -7.95
CA TYR A 154 -0.86 -4.10 -6.52
C TYR A 154 0.05 -5.20 -6.00
N PHE A 155 0.53 -4.98 -4.78
CA PHE A 155 1.22 -6.00 -3.99
C PHE A 155 1.00 -5.76 -2.50
N ARG A 156 1.06 -6.82 -1.72
CA ARG A 156 0.93 -6.76 -0.27
C ARG A 156 1.82 -7.79 0.39
N ALA A 157 2.37 -7.44 1.56
CA ALA A 157 3.21 -8.34 2.33
C ALA A 157 2.69 -8.53 3.75
N LEU A 158 3.22 -9.53 4.44
CA LEU A 158 2.89 -9.88 5.82
C LEU A 158 4.17 -10.07 6.61
N GLY A 159 4.22 -9.51 7.82
CA GLY A 159 5.13 -9.90 8.86
C GLY A 159 4.57 -11.07 9.70
N ARG A 160 5.35 -11.55 10.67
CA ARG A 160 4.94 -12.65 11.55
C ARG A 160 3.67 -12.30 12.33
N GLY A 161 2.69 -13.20 12.30
CA GLY A 161 1.42 -13.05 13.03
C GLY A 161 0.45 -12.03 12.45
N GLN A 162 0.77 -11.44 11.31
CA GLN A 162 -0.08 -10.45 10.66
C GLN A 162 -1.14 -11.10 9.76
N TYR A 163 -2.19 -10.34 9.49
CA TYR A 163 -3.27 -10.64 8.54
C TYR A 163 -3.29 -9.60 7.43
N TYR A 164 -3.87 -9.94 6.28
CA TYR A 164 -3.94 -9.02 5.16
C TYR A 164 -4.76 -7.77 5.48
N GLY A 165 -4.21 -6.61 5.13
CA GLY A 165 -4.81 -5.29 5.20
C GLY A 165 -4.29 -4.44 4.05
N THR A 166 -3.65 -3.32 4.38
CA THR A 166 -3.11 -2.34 3.44
C THR A 166 -2.24 -2.97 2.35
N SER A 167 -2.55 -2.61 1.10
CA SER A 167 -1.77 -2.94 -0.10
C SER A 167 -0.88 -1.78 -0.51
N ALA A 168 0.19 -2.08 -1.25
CA ALA A 168 0.94 -1.09 -2.00
C ALA A 168 0.68 -1.23 -3.51
N ARG A 169 0.94 -0.16 -4.26
CA ARG A 169 0.92 -0.15 -5.74
C ARG A 169 2.27 0.28 -6.28
N GLY A 170 2.62 -0.17 -7.48
CA GLY A 170 3.82 0.30 -8.15
C GLY A 170 3.77 1.81 -8.40
N LEU A 171 2.68 2.31 -8.96
CA LEU A 171 2.48 3.72 -9.28
C LEU A 171 1.00 4.09 -9.26
N ALA A 172 0.67 5.29 -8.77
CA ALA A 172 -0.63 5.92 -8.94
C ALA A 172 -0.55 6.96 -10.07
N ILE A 173 -1.55 7.02 -10.94
CA ILE A 173 -1.68 8.06 -11.98
C ILE A 173 -3.10 8.55 -11.97
N ASN A 174 -3.29 9.86 -11.79
CA ASN A 174 -4.59 10.51 -11.71
C ASN A 174 -5.54 9.84 -10.71
N SER A 175 -4.99 9.29 -9.61
CA SER A 175 -5.80 8.61 -8.61
C SER A 175 -6.68 9.59 -7.86
N CYS A 176 -7.98 9.27 -7.81
CA CYS A 176 -8.97 10.01 -7.05
C CYS A 176 -9.05 11.50 -7.41
N CYS A 177 -8.99 11.85 -8.69
CA CYS A 177 -9.18 13.20 -9.20
C CYS A 177 -10.25 13.24 -10.30
N GLU A 178 -10.52 14.43 -10.87
CA GLU A 178 -11.51 14.60 -11.96
C GLU A 178 -11.11 13.86 -13.24
N GLU A 179 -9.79 13.72 -13.50
CA GLU A 179 -9.29 13.00 -14.64
C GLU A 179 -9.44 11.49 -14.41
N LYS A 180 -9.59 10.75 -15.51
CA LYS A 180 -9.71 9.30 -15.45
C LYS A 180 -8.45 8.68 -14.84
N GLU A 181 -8.61 7.91 -13.77
CA GLU A 181 -7.54 7.15 -13.16
C GLU A 181 -6.95 6.14 -14.15
N GLU A 182 -5.63 6.10 -14.21
CA GLU A 182 -4.88 5.11 -14.97
C GLU A 182 -4.27 4.09 -14.01
N PHE A 183 -4.40 2.80 -14.33
CA PHE A 183 -3.87 1.70 -13.54
C PHE A 183 -2.67 1.05 -14.25
N PRO A 184 -1.42 1.50 -14.00
CA PRO A 184 -0.25 0.81 -14.48
C PRO A 184 -0.24 -0.65 -14.00
N ARG A 185 0.28 -1.54 -14.85
CA ARG A 185 0.26 -2.98 -14.59
C ARG A 185 1.67 -3.55 -14.61
N PHE A 186 1.98 -4.45 -13.68
CA PHE A 186 3.10 -5.36 -13.86
C PHE A 186 2.73 -6.37 -14.93
N ILE A 187 3.56 -6.48 -15.96
CA ILE A 187 3.34 -7.35 -17.12
C ILE A 187 4.32 -8.52 -17.17
N ALA A 188 5.44 -8.41 -16.46
CA ALA A 188 6.43 -9.48 -16.35
C ALA A 188 7.17 -9.41 -15.03
N PHE A 189 7.56 -10.58 -14.50
CA PHE A 189 8.37 -10.74 -13.30
C PHE A 189 9.55 -11.67 -13.58
N TRP A 190 10.69 -11.37 -12.96
CA TRP A 190 11.87 -12.22 -12.92
C TRP A 190 12.22 -12.43 -11.45
N VAL A 191 12.16 -13.68 -11.01
CA VAL A 191 12.41 -14.02 -9.60
C VAL A 191 13.74 -14.75 -9.51
N THR A 192 14.67 -14.15 -8.77
CA THR A 192 16.01 -14.72 -8.58
C THR A 192 15.94 -15.93 -7.65
N LYS A 193 16.49 -17.07 -8.08
CA LYS A 193 16.58 -18.28 -7.26
C LYS A 193 17.42 -18.00 -6.02
N PRO A 194 16.87 -18.14 -4.80
CA PRO A 194 17.61 -17.88 -3.58
C PRO A 194 18.63 -18.99 -3.30
N SER A 195 19.71 -18.66 -2.61
CA SER A 195 20.60 -19.67 -2.03
C SER A 195 19.90 -20.38 -0.87
N ALA A 196 20.46 -21.54 -0.44
CA ALA A 196 19.91 -22.31 0.68
C ALA A 196 19.85 -21.52 2.02
N ASN A 197 20.74 -20.54 2.18
CA ASN A 197 20.83 -19.70 3.37
C ASN A 197 20.36 -18.27 3.12
N ALA A 198 19.59 -18.03 2.05
CA ALA A 198 19.13 -16.70 1.72
C ALA A 198 18.17 -16.16 2.80
N THR A 199 18.42 -14.92 3.23
CA THR A 199 17.58 -14.18 4.18
C THR A 199 16.64 -13.20 3.48
N ASN A 200 16.77 -13.05 2.16
CA ASN A 200 15.92 -12.20 1.32
C ASN A 200 15.65 -12.85 -0.04
N LEU A 201 14.68 -12.31 -0.75
CA LEU A 201 14.36 -12.70 -2.12
C LEU A 201 14.33 -11.46 -3.00
N VAL A 202 14.95 -11.55 -4.20
CA VAL A 202 14.95 -10.49 -5.20
C VAL A 202 13.94 -10.81 -6.30
N ILE A 203 13.09 -9.83 -6.62
CA ILE A 203 12.08 -9.89 -7.67
C ILE A 203 12.22 -8.64 -8.53
N ASP A 204 12.50 -8.81 -9.81
CA ASP A 204 12.45 -7.72 -10.77
C ASP A 204 11.10 -7.76 -11.50
N ALA A 205 10.54 -6.58 -11.82
CA ALA A 205 9.27 -6.47 -12.50
C ALA A 205 9.29 -5.37 -13.56
N LEU A 206 8.61 -5.63 -14.67
CA LEU A 206 8.34 -4.66 -15.73
C LEU A 206 6.90 -4.20 -15.61
N MET A 207 6.71 -2.89 -15.47
CA MET A 207 5.41 -2.23 -15.45
C MET A 207 5.14 -1.53 -16.77
N ASP A 208 3.89 -1.51 -17.22
CA ASP A 208 3.48 -0.81 -18.43
C ASP A 208 2.08 -0.19 -18.28
N SER A 209 1.85 0.94 -18.95
CA SER A 209 0.56 1.63 -19.02
C SER A 209 0.54 2.63 -20.17
N VAL A 210 -0.59 3.33 -20.37
CA VAL A 210 -0.73 4.31 -21.44
C VAL A 210 0.32 5.42 -21.36
N SER A 211 0.57 5.93 -20.16
CA SER A 211 1.41 7.11 -19.95
C SER A 211 2.86 6.79 -19.58
N VAL A 212 3.14 5.58 -19.06
CA VAL A 212 4.45 5.28 -18.48
C VAL A 212 4.82 3.80 -18.62
N SER A 213 6.09 3.53 -18.80
CA SER A 213 6.67 2.20 -18.54
C SER A 213 7.66 2.30 -17.39
N GLY A 214 7.79 1.24 -16.59
CA GLY A 214 8.63 1.25 -15.39
C GLY A 214 9.35 -0.06 -15.14
N ALA A 215 10.57 0.05 -14.65
CA ALA A 215 11.36 -1.06 -14.12
C ALA A 215 11.35 -1.00 -12.60
N TYR A 216 11.09 -2.13 -11.96
CA TYR A 216 11.06 -2.28 -10.50
C TYR A 216 11.96 -3.42 -10.06
N ARG A 217 12.65 -3.22 -8.94
CA ARG A 217 13.30 -4.27 -8.18
C ARG A 217 12.78 -4.24 -6.77
N PHE A 218 12.31 -5.39 -6.29
CA PHE A 218 11.88 -5.63 -4.93
C PHE A 218 12.87 -6.56 -4.25
N THR A 219 13.43 -6.13 -3.11
CA THR A 219 14.21 -7.01 -2.22
C THR A 219 13.40 -7.22 -0.96
N VAL A 220 12.91 -8.45 -0.75
CA VAL A 220 11.96 -8.79 0.30
C VAL A 220 12.68 -9.48 1.44
N TYR A 221 12.59 -8.92 2.64
CA TYR A 221 13.18 -9.44 3.88
C TYR A 221 12.06 -9.87 4.83
N PRO A 222 11.85 -11.18 5.02
CA PRO A 222 10.85 -11.68 5.98
C PRO A 222 11.30 -11.45 7.43
N GLY A 223 10.34 -11.15 8.29
CA GLY A 223 10.61 -10.91 9.72
C GLY A 223 9.32 -10.74 10.53
N ASP A 224 9.47 -10.27 11.78
CA ASP A 224 8.32 -9.79 12.57
C ASP A 224 7.69 -8.60 11.83
N ASP A 225 8.54 -7.70 11.36
CA ASP A 225 8.24 -6.70 10.34
C ASP A 225 8.80 -7.22 9.01
N THR A 226 7.95 -7.36 8.00
CA THR A 226 8.45 -7.64 6.65
C THR A 226 8.84 -6.34 5.99
N ILE A 227 10.10 -6.30 5.54
CA ILE A 227 10.70 -5.15 4.86
C ILE A 227 10.80 -5.43 3.37
N VAL A 228 10.45 -4.45 2.55
CA VAL A 228 10.62 -4.52 1.09
C VAL A 228 11.34 -3.27 0.60
N ASP A 229 12.58 -3.43 0.15
CA ASP A 229 13.29 -2.37 -0.57
C ASP A 229 12.83 -2.35 -2.02
N VAL A 230 12.43 -1.18 -2.49
CA VAL A 230 11.98 -0.95 -3.85
C VAL A 230 12.93 0.00 -4.56
N GLN A 231 13.46 -0.42 -5.70
CA GLN A 231 14.14 0.43 -6.67
C GLN A 231 13.23 0.57 -7.89
N CYS A 232 13.06 1.79 -8.37
CA CYS A 232 12.14 2.10 -9.45
C CYS A 232 12.78 3.04 -10.45
N ALA A 233 12.63 2.74 -11.75
CA ALA A 233 12.97 3.64 -12.84
C ALA A 233 11.76 3.81 -13.76
N LEU A 234 11.25 5.05 -13.87
CA LEU A 234 10.06 5.41 -14.63
C LEU A 234 10.43 6.12 -15.93
N TYR A 235 9.80 5.73 -17.02
CA TYR A 235 10.01 6.27 -18.36
C TYR A 235 8.65 6.74 -18.90
N ALA A 236 8.44 8.05 -18.97
CA ALA A 236 7.18 8.63 -19.45
C ALA A 236 7.05 8.55 -20.97
N ARG A 237 5.84 8.24 -21.44
CA ARG A 237 5.42 8.43 -22.84
C ARG A 237 4.90 9.85 -23.10
N HIS A 238 4.25 10.42 -22.06
CA HIS A 238 3.69 11.77 -22.07
C HIS A 238 4.07 12.49 -20.78
N PRO A 239 4.07 13.83 -20.76
CA PRO A 239 4.26 14.56 -19.51
C PRO A 239 3.18 14.21 -18.48
N LEU A 240 3.61 13.93 -17.23
CA LEU A 240 2.73 13.60 -16.11
C LEU A 240 3.02 14.52 -14.94
N THR A 241 2.00 15.25 -14.49
CA THR A 241 2.06 16.12 -13.31
C THR A 241 1.39 15.49 -12.08
N ARG A 242 0.47 14.52 -12.29
CA ARG A 242 -0.26 13.84 -11.21
C ARG A 242 0.09 12.37 -11.19
N PHE A 243 1.18 12.06 -10.51
CA PHE A 243 1.60 10.69 -10.27
C PHE A 243 2.05 10.51 -8.82
N GLY A 244 1.88 9.31 -8.29
CA GLY A 244 2.13 8.99 -6.89
C GLY A 244 3.16 7.90 -6.72
N LEU A 245 4.20 8.19 -5.91
CA LEU A 245 5.25 7.26 -5.49
C LEU A 245 4.93 6.68 -4.12
N GLY A 246 5.37 5.45 -3.86
CA GLY A 246 5.12 4.77 -2.59
C GLY A 246 3.63 4.66 -2.27
N THR A 247 2.81 4.40 -3.29
CA THR A 247 1.35 4.39 -3.17
C THR A 247 0.87 3.25 -2.29
N LEU A 248 0.01 3.60 -1.34
CA LEU A 248 -0.67 2.68 -0.42
C LEU A 248 -2.18 2.73 -0.65
N THR A 249 -2.84 1.60 -0.46
CA THR A 249 -4.30 1.48 -0.58
C THR A 249 -4.83 0.68 0.60
N SER A 250 -5.90 1.16 1.22
CA SER A 250 -6.47 0.58 2.43
C SER A 250 -7.98 0.70 2.46
N MET A 251 -8.61 0.15 3.47
CA MET A 251 -10.05 0.22 3.73
C MET A 251 -10.31 0.92 5.05
N PHE A 252 -11.26 1.86 5.06
CA PHE A 252 -11.85 2.47 6.24
C PHE A 252 -13.35 2.61 6.03
N TRP A 253 -14.13 1.88 6.81
CA TRP A 253 -15.58 2.01 6.77
C TRP A 253 -16.07 2.92 7.90
N PHE A 254 -15.74 2.62 9.15
CA PHE A 254 -16.00 3.47 10.31
C PHE A 254 -15.03 3.19 11.47
N GLY A 255 -14.89 4.15 12.37
CA GLY A 255 -14.08 4.10 13.58
C GLY A 255 -14.64 5.02 14.66
N GLU A 256 -13.90 5.28 15.73
CA GLU A 256 -14.35 6.03 16.92
C GLU A 256 -14.81 7.47 16.62
N ASN A 257 -14.38 8.04 15.49
CA ASN A 257 -14.77 9.39 15.04
C ASN A 257 -15.95 9.39 14.07
N THR A 258 -16.67 8.26 13.93
CA THR A 258 -17.77 8.11 13.01
C THR A 258 -19.07 7.84 13.75
N LEU A 259 -20.17 8.48 13.33
CA LEU A 259 -21.47 8.23 13.87
C LEU A 259 -21.95 6.80 13.55
N TYR A 260 -22.82 6.25 14.40
CA TYR A 260 -23.36 4.89 14.33
C TYR A 260 -23.79 4.45 12.92
N HIS A 261 -23.39 3.23 12.53
CA HIS A 261 -23.65 2.64 11.19
C HIS A 261 -24.65 1.50 11.15
N GLY A 262 -25.17 1.07 12.29
CA GLY A 262 -26.02 -0.13 12.37
C GLY A 262 -25.24 -1.45 12.36
N ASP A 263 -23.92 -1.43 12.44
CA ASP A 263 -23.06 -2.60 12.63
C ASP A 263 -22.78 -2.79 14.13
N PRO A 264 -22.78 -4.03 14.66
CA PRO A 264 -22.51 -4.28 16.08
C PRO A 264 -21.04 -4.11 16.47
N ARG A 265 -20.12 -4.13 15.51
CA ARG A 265 -18.69 -3.97 15.77
C ARG A 265 -18.40 -2.50 16.10
N PRO A 266 -17.46 -2.22 17.03
CA PRO A 266 -17.08 -0.84 17.34
C PRO A 266 -16.45 -0.10 16.17
N GLU A 267 -15.53 -0.78 15.46
CA GLU A 267 -14.75 -0.23 14.35
C GLU A 267 -14.53 -1.26 13.24
N VAL A 268 -14.50 -0.80 12.00
CA VAL A 268 -14.20 -1.65 10.82
C VAL A 268 -13.29 -0.89 9.87
N HIS A 269 -11.99 -1.17 9.97
CA HIS A 269 -10.99 -0.57 9.09
C HIS A 269 -9.65 -1.32 9.13
N ASP A 270 -8.86 -1.19 8.09
CA ASP A 270 -7.50 -1.72 7.98
C ASP A 270 -6.46 -0.75 8.55
N THR A 271 -6.78 0.53 8.57
CA THR A 271 -5.91 1.61 9.08
C THR A 271 -6.72 2.75 9.64
N ASP A 272 -6.19 3.42 10.69
CA ASP A 272 -6.80 4.56 11.37
C ASP A 272 -6.46 5.90 10.73
N GLY A 273 -5.30 6.03 10.10
CA GLY A 273 -4.84 7.32 9.63
C GLY A 273 -3.53 7.32 8.86
N VAL A 274 -3.19 8.50 8.38
CA VAL A 274 -1.91 8.79 7.75
C VAL A 274 -0.97 9.44 8.75
N LEU A 275 0.23 8.90 8.89
CA LEU A 275 1.35 9.53 9.59
C LEU A 275 2.35 10.05 8.56
N LEU A 276 2.82 11.28 8.75
CA LEU A 276 3.87 11.92 7.94
C LEU A 276 5.01 12.40 8.82
N ALA A 277 6.23 11.97 8.52
CA ALA A 277 7.48 12.51 9.07
C ALA A 277 8.08 13.52 8.08
N ARG A 278 8.05 14.81 8.41
CA ARG A 278 8.62 15.85 7.57
C ARG A 278 10.14 15.95 7.73
N GLY A 279 10.81 16.53 6.73
CA GLY A 279 12.25 16.77 6.75
C GLY A 279 12.73 17.71 7.85
N ASP A 280 11.88 18.65 8.28
CA ASP A 280 12.15 19.59 9.38
C ASP A 280 12.08 18.95 10.79
N GLY A 281 11.75 17.68 10.87
CA GLY A 281 11.62 16.94 12.13
C GLY A 281 10.21 16.89 12.71
N SER A 282 9.25 17.64 12.17
CA SER A 282 7.86 17.59 12.61
C SER A 282 7.15 16.31 12.13
N TRP A 283 6.15 15.90 12.90
CA TRP A 283 5.32 14.74 12.62
C TRP A 283 3.86 15.18 12.54
N VAL A 284 3.13 14.64 11.59
CA VAL A 284 1.72 14.97 11.36
C VAL A 284 0.91 13.70 11.34
N TRP A 285 -0.13 13.64 12.16
CA TRP A 285 -1.12 12.58 12.19
C TRP A 285 -2.46 13.08 11.63
N ARG A 286 -2.98 12.40 10.62
CA ARG A 286 -4.28 12.67 10.00
C ARG A 286 -5.14 11.42 10.13
N PRO A 287 -6.03 11.34 11.15
CA PRO A 287 -6.95 10.23 11.28
C PRO A 287 -7.90 10.18 10.08
N LEU A 288 -8.26 8.96 9.66
CA LEU A 288 -9.25 8.72 8.62
C LEU A 288 -10.64 9.02 9.14
N ARG A 289 -11.56 9.21 8.22
CA ARG A 289 -12.97 9.42 8.55
C ARG A 289 -13.87 8.84 7.46
N TYR A 290 -15.08 8.53 7.84
CA TYR A 290 -16.14 8.30 6.86
C TYR A 290 -16.46 9.61 6.11
N THR A 291 -16.61 9.51 4.80
CA THR A 291 -17.08 10.60 3.96
C THR A 291 -18.07 10.08 2.92
N PRO A 292 -19.21 10.78 2.69
CA PRO A 292 -20.19 10.40 1.67
C PRO A 292 -19.78 10.81 0.24
N TYR A 293 -18.65 11.48 0.08
CA TYR A 293 -18.09 11.93 -1.20
C TYR A 293 -16.56 11.87 -1.16
N LEU A 294 -15.93 11.86 -2.33
CA LEU A 294 -14.48 11.91 -2.42
C LEU A 294 -13.92 13.14 -1.69
N GLN A 295 -13.02 12.90 -0.77
CA GLN A 295 -12.29 13.94 -0.04
C GLN A 295 -10.79 13.78 -0.27
N GLU A 296 -10.14 14.83 -0.77
CA GLU A 296 -8.68 14.90 -0.86
C GLU A 296 -8.10 15.73 0.30
N SER A 297 -6.99 15.26 0.87
CA SER A 297 -6.14 16.02 1.79
C SER A 297 -4.72 16.05 1.24
N ARG A 298 -4.06 17.23 1.33
CA ARG A 298 -2.71 17.46 0.84
C ARG A 298 -1.80 17.89 1.97
N LEU A 299 -0.93 16.99 2.41
CA LEU A 299 0.02 17.26 3.48
C LEU A 299 1.38 17.63 2.88
N GLN A 300 1.67 18.93 2.83
CA GLN A 300 2.92 19.42 2.24
C GLN A 300 4.14 18.98 3.05
N ALA A 301 5.19 18.59 2.33
CA ALA A 301 6.50 18.31 2.93
C ALA A 301 7.64 18.68 1.97
N ARG A 302 8.81 18.92 2.57
CA ARG A 302 10.09 19.00 1.87
C ARG A 302 10.98 17.92 2.46
N HIS A 303 11.67 17.18 1.61
CA HIS A 303 12.57 16.09 2.02
C HIS A 303 11.90 15.16 3.05
N PRO A 304 10.77 14.52 2.71
CA PRO A 304 10.03 13.69 3.67
C PRO A 304 10.92 12.56 4.18
N ARG A 305 10.87 12.31 5.49
CA ARG A 305 11.57 11.17 6.09
C ARG A 305 10.74 9.89 6.05
N GLY A 306 9.44 10.02 5.80
CA GLY A 306 8.54 8.91 5.58
C GLY A 306 7.09 9.29 5.77
N PHE A 307 6.21 8.41 5.30
CA PHE A 307 4.78 8.48 5.52
C PHE A 307 4.19 7.07 5.50
N GLY A 308 2.98 6.92 6.01
CA GLY A 308 2.34 5.61 5.98
C GLY A 308 0.89 5.64 6.39
N LEU A 309 0.20 4.56 6.07
CA LEU A 309 -1.13 4.23 6.56
C LEU A 309 -0.97 3.32 7.78
N LEU A 310 -1.43 3.78 8.94
CA LEU A 310 -1.19 3.13 10.22
C LEU A 310 -2.49 2.63 10.83
N GLN A 311 -2.43 1.42 11.37
CA GLN A 311 -3.44 0.87 12.28
C GLN A 311 -2.90 1.04 13.70
N ARG A 312 -3.46 1.96 14.47
CA ARG A 312 -3.01 2.28 15.84
C ARG A 312 -3.73 1.45 16.89
N ASP A 313 -5.01 1.18 16.67
CA ASP A 313 -5.78 0.32 17.54
C ASP A 313 -5.39 -1.15 17.35
N ARG A 314 -4.88 -1.74 18.42
CA ARG A 314 -4.35 -3.11 18.43
C ARG A 314 -5.09 -4.04 19.38
N ARG A 315 -6.16 -3.55 20.03
CA ARG A 315 -6.95 -4.36 20.93
C ARG A 315 -8.05 -5.07 20.14
N PHE A 316 -8.28 -6.34 20.46
CA PHE A 316 -9.41 -7.08 19.89
C PHE A 316 -10.75 -6.36 20.14
N THR A 317 -10.90 -5.78 21.35
CA THR A 317 -12.13 -5.07 21.78
C THR A 317 -12.44 -3.81 20.97
N SER A 318 -11.50 -3.26 20.23
CA SER A 318 -11.78 -2.15 19.30
C SER A 318 -12.54 -2.61 18.06
N TYR A 319 -12.51 -3.91 17.73
CA TYR A 319 -13.11 -4.44 16.50
C TYR A 319 -14.14 -5.54 16.74
N GLU A 320 -13.99 -6.37 17.79
CA GLU A 320 -14.84 -7.52 18.11
C GLU A 320 -15.01 -8.49 16.93
N ASP A 321 -14.01 -8.61 16.04
CA ASP A 321 -14.06 -9.39 14.80
C ASP A 321 -12.99 -10.49 14.78
N ILE A 322 -13.44 -11.76 14.93
CA ILE A 322 -12.58 -12.94 14.91
C ILE A 322 -12.29 -13.47 13.50
N GLU A 323 -13.03 -13.03 12.49
CA GLU A 323 -12.86 -13.45 11.10
C GLU A 323 -11.87 -12.52 10.38
N ALA A 324 -12.14 -11.23 10.39
CA ALA A 324 -11.32 -10.24 9.72
C ALA A 324 -10.01 -9.92 10.46
N ASN A 325 -9.99 -10.09 11.82
CA ASN A 325 -8.82 -9.85 12.66
C ASN A 325 -8.17 -8.47 12.44
N TYR A 326 -8.94 -7.40 12.34
CA TYR A 326 -8.46 -6.03 12.04
C TYR A 326 -7.31 -5.59 12.95
N HIS A 327 -7.33 -5.94 14.24
CA HIS A 327 -6.26 -5.63 15.19
C HIS A 327 -4.89 -6.23 14.83
N LYS A 328 -4.83 -7.21 13.92
CA LYS A 328 -3.61 -7.86 13.42
C LYS A 328 -3.23 -7.43 12.01
N ARG A 329 -4.01 -6.54 11.38
CA ARG A 329 -3.67 -6.03 10.05
C ARG A 329 -2.53 -5.01 10.16
N PRO A 330 -1.49 -5.08 9.30
CA PRO A 330 -0.30 -4.27 9.47
C PRO A 330 -0.53 -2.79 9.15
N SER A 331 0.19 -1.95 9.85
CA SER A 331 0.56 -0.63 9.35
C SER A 331 1.54 -0.78 8.20
N VAL A 332 1.50 0.16 7.23
CA VAL A 332 2.50 0.20 6.16
C VAL A 332 3.17 1.57 6.14
N TRP A 333 4.49 1.56 6.30
CA TRP A 333 5.32 2.77 6.28
C TRP A 333 6.20 2.81 5.04
N VAL A 334 6.24 3.96 4.38
CA VAL A 334 7.10 4.28 3.24
C VAL A 334 8.25 5.16 3.73
N GLU A 335 9.46 4.66 3.65
CA GLU A 335 10.68 5.37 3.98
C GLU A 335 11.44 5.68 2.68
N PRO A 336 11.54 6.96 2.24
CA PRO A 336 12.35 7.34 1.11
C PRO A 336 13.83 6.95 1.29
N LEU A 337 14.40 6.31 0.29
CA LEU A 337 15.84 6.05 0.22
C LEU A 337 16.45 7.06 -0.74
N GLY A 338 17.00 8.15 -0.18
CA GLY A 338 17.45 9.31 -0.91
C GLY A 338 16.52 10.51 -0.79
N ASP A 339 16.77 11.54 -1.58
CA ASP A 339 16.02 12.80 -1.53
C ASP A 339 14.83 12.79 -2.50
N TRP A 340 13.61 12.86 -1.95
CA TRP A 340 12.38 12.96 -2.73
C TRP A 340 11.93 14.41 -2.99
N GLY A 341 12.70 15.40 -2.54
CA GLY A 341 12.48 16.82 -2.79
C GLY A 341 11.25 17.40 -2.10
N THR A 342 10.59 18.32 -2.79
CA THR A 342 9.35 18.97 -2.33
C THR A 342 8.14 18.30 -2.97
N GLY A 343 7.05 18.18 -2.23
CA GLY A 343 5.79 17.61 -2.71
C GLY A 343 4.74 17.53 -1.61
N TYR A 344 3.81 16.61 -1.79
CA TYR A 344 2.68 16.40 -0.89
C TYR A 344 2.50 14.92 -0.62
N VAL A 345 2.21 14.55 0.61
CA VAL A 345 1.51 13.29 0.86
C VAL A 345 0.04 13.55 0.58
N MET A 346 -0.46 12.90 -0.45
CA MET A 346 -1.86 12.93 -0.84
C MET A 346 -2.60 11.85 -0.06
N LEU A 347 -3.76 12.20 0.48
CA LEU A 347 -4.71 11.26 1.05
C LEU A 347 -6.04 11.46 0.34
N ALA A 348 -6.56 10.40 -0.25
CA ALA A 348 -7.91 10.35 -0.79
C ALA A 348 -8.75 9.38 0.03
N GLU A 349 -9.90 9.88 0.47
CA GLU A 349 -10.93 9.15 1.20
C GLU A 349 -12.17 9.09 0.29
N LEU A 350 -12.58 7.88 -0.11
CA LEU A 350 -13.77 7.65 -0.93
C LEU A 350 -14.92 7.12 -0.05
N PRO A 351 -16.19 7.28 -0.50
CA PRO A 351 -17.30 6.66 0.17
C PRO A 351 -17.15 5.14 0.28
N ALA A 352 -17.44 4.57 1.44
CA ALA A 352 -17.50 3.13 1.68
C ALA A 352 -18.91 2.74 2.10
N TRP A 353 -19.41 1.65 1.52
CA TRP A 353 -20.73 1.08 1.83
C TRP A 353 -20.62 -0.24 2.58
N ASN A 354 -19.43 -0.81 2.62
CA ASN A 354 -19.08 -2.05 3.28
C ASN A 354 -17.55 -2.17 3.40
N GLU A 355 -17.08 -3.26 3.99
CA GLU A 355 -15.66 -3.57 4.24
C GLU A 355 -14.93 -4.26 3.07
N PHE A 356 -15.58 -4.51 1.92
CA PHE A 356 -15.01 -5.34 0.85
C PHE A 356 -14.24 -4.55 -0.22
N GLY A 357 -14.26 -3.23 -0.15
CA GLY A 357 -13.59 -2.36 -1.12
C GLY A 357 -12.59 -1.43 -0.49
N ASP A 358 -11.39 -1.36 -1.09
CA ASP A 358 -10.41 -0.34 -0.74
C ASP A 358 -10.96 1.03 -1.12
N ASN A 359 -11.04 1.94 -0.15
CA ASN A 359 -11.57 3.30 -0.31
C ASN A 359 -10.60 4.39 0.18
N ILE A 360 -9.40 4.00 0.60
CA ILE A 360 -8.35 4.91 1.08
C ILE A 360 -7.14 4.77 0.16
N VAL A 361 -6.62 5.89 -0.33
CA VAL A 361 -5.39 5.93 -1.12
C VAL A 361 -4.46 7.00 -0.55
N ALA A 362 -3.21 6.63 -0.26
CA ALA A 362 -2.18 7.56 0.18
C ALA A 362 -0.92 7.39 -0.68
N TYR A 363 -0.30 8.51 -1.11
CA TYR A 363 0.91 8.48 -1.94
C TYR A 363 1.68 9.80 -1.84
N TRP A 364 2.96 9.74 -2.17
CA TRP A 364 3.77 10.92 -2.37
C TRP A 364 3.59 11.46 -3.79
N GLN A 365 3.09 12.69 -3.93
CA GLN A 365 3.04 13.43 -5.18
C GLN A 365 4.21 14.43 -5.19
N PRO A 366 5.26 14.23 -6.00
CA PRO A 366 6.34 15.18 -6.10
C PRO A 366 5.89 16.46 -6.81
N ALA A 367 6.59 17.57 -6.55
CA ALA A 367 6.32 18.84 -7.20
C ALA A 367 6.89 18.96 -8.63
N TYR A 368 7.68 17.96 -9.06
CA TYR A 368 8.21 17.91 -10.40
C TYR A 368 7.33 17.08 -11.34
N GLU A 369 7.50 17.30 -12.61
CA GLU A 369 6.80 16.60 -13.69
C GLU A 369 7.66 15.44 -14.22
N LEU A 370 7.04 14.29 -14.50
CA LEU A 370 7.67 13.18 -15.21
C LEU A 370 7.58 13.48 -16.71
N LYS A 371 8.75 13.48 -17.41
CA LYS A 371 8.84 13.91 -18.82
C LYS A 371 9.42 12.80 -19.71
N PRO A 372 8.97 12.72 -20.99
CA PRO A 372 9.60 11.85 -21.97
C PRO A 372 11.10 12.16 -22.12
N GLY A 373 11.92 11.12 -22.23
CA GLY A 373 13.36 11.24 -22.40
C GLY A 373 14.17 11.56 -21.14
N ALA A 374 13.52 11.83 -20.00
CA ALA A 374 14.15 12.04 -18.72
C ALA A 374 13.63 11.01 -17.72
N PRO A 375 14.30 9.87 -17.51
CA PRO A 375 13.84 8.85 -16.55
C PRO A 375 13.90 9.41 -15.13
N VAL A 376 12.95 9.00 -14.30
CA VAL A 376 12.94 9.28 -12.87
C VAL A 376 13.32 7.99 -12.14
N GLU A 377 14.42 8.04 -11.40
CA GLU A 377 14.90 6.94 -10.59
C GLU A 377 14.70 7.29 -9.12
N VAL A 378 13.95 6.45 -8.41
CA VAL A 378 13.64 6.61 -7.00
C VAL A 378 13.72 5.28 -6.29
N SER A 379 14.04 5.33 -5.01
CA SER A 379 14.05 4.14 -4.15
C SER A 379 13.36 4.46 -2.83
N TRP A 380 12.76 3.43 -2.26
CA TRP A 380 12.15 3.51 -0.95
C TRP A 380 12.13 2.15 -0.27
N ARG A 381 11.91 2.17 1.04
CA ARG A 381 11.69 1.00 1.87
C ARG A 381 10.26 0.98 2.36
N LEU A 382 9.60 -0.15 2.25
CA LEU A 382 8.31 -0.42 2.83
C LEU A 382 8.47 -1.31 4.05
N HIS A 383 7.73 -0.98 5.12
CA HIS A 383 7.67 -1.76 6.34
C HIS A 383 6.22 -2.19 6.56
N TRP A 384 5.96 -3.50 6.58
CA TRP A 384 4.72 -4.07 7.07
C TRP A 384 4.91 -4.48 8.52
N TYR A 385 4.33 -3.73 9.46
CA TYR A 385 4.59 -3.90 10.89
C TYR A 385 3.30 -3.72 11.71
N LEU A 386 3.26 -4.24 12.94
CA LEU A 386 2.11 -4.05 13.83
C LEU A 386 2.21 -2.73 14.59
N ASP A 387 3.28 -2.52 15.33
CA ASP A 387 3.54 -1.27 16.06
C ASP A 387 5.03 -0.98 16.10
N ASN A 388 5.38 0.30 15.97
CA ASN A 388 6.72 0.79 16.18
C ASN A 388 6.69 1.97 17.15
N PRO A 389 7.07 1.78 18.41
CA PRO A 389 7.02 2.84 19.43
C PRO A 389 7.95 4.02 19.15
N ALA A 390 8.92 3.85 18.24
CA ALA A 390 9.82 4.92 17.83
C ALA A 390 9.21 5.87 16.77
N TRP A 391 8.02 5.58 16.24
CA TRP A 391 7.37 6.38 15.20
C TRP A 391 5.97 6.86 15.62
N PRO A 392 5.77 8.16 15.94
CA PRO A 392 6.79 9.21 16.12
C PRO A 392 7.56 9.06 17.44
N PRO A 393 8.76 9.65 17.56
CA PRO A 393 9.50 9.74 18.83
C PRO A 393 8.95 10.86 19.74
N LEU A 394 7.65 11.03 19.77
CA LEU A 394 6.86 12.04 20.48
C LEU A 394 5.59 11.39 21.02
N ALA A 395 4.83 12.08 21.84
CA ALA A 395 3.49 11.65 22.19
C ALA A 395 2.60 11.56 20.95
N ARG A 396 1.73 10.54 20.93
CA ARG A 396 0.78 10.25 19.85
C ARG A 396 -0.62 10.66 20.25
N THR A 397 -1.44 11.04 19.30
CA THR A 397 -2.89 11.06 19.46
C THR A 397 -3.37 9.61 19.51
N VAL A 398 -3.88 9.18 20.66
CA VAL A 398 -4.32 7.80 20.88
C VAL A 398 -5.84 7.63 20.73
N ASN A 399 -6.62 8.73 20.89
CA ASN A 399 -8.04 8.75 20.59
C ASN A 399 -8.44 10.08 19.92
N THR A 400 -9.36 10.01 18.98
CA THR A 400 -9.95 11.15 18.29
C THR A 400 -11.46 11.03 18.34
N PHE A 401 -12.14 11.90 19.10
CA PHE A 401 -13.60 11.96 19.15
C PHE A 401 -14.07 13.27 18.52
N VAL A 402 -14.89 13.17 17.50
CA VAL A 402 -15.49 14.32 16.80
C VAL A 402 -16.99 14.17 16.74
N ALA A 403 -17.71 15.13 17.29
CA ALA A 403 -19.18 15.18 17.29
C ALA A 403 -19.66 16.58 16.89
N GLY A 404 -19.94 16.77 15.62
CA GLY A 404 -20.27 18.09 15.06
C GLY A 404 -19.12 19.08 15.27
N HIS A 405 -19.33 20.11 16.06
CA HIS A 405 -18.33 21.15 16.35
C HIS A 405 -17.38 20.79 17.50
N LYS A 406 -17.66 19.73 18.25
CA LYS A 406 -16.91 19.32 19.42
C LYS A 406 -15.80 18.36 19.02
N VAL A 407 -14.59 18.62 19.56
CA VAL A 407 -13.42 17.79 19.38
C VAL A 407 -12.85 17.44 20.73
N VAL A 408 -12.55 16.16 20.94
CA VAL A 408 -11.83 15.67 22.11
C VAL A 408 -10.71 14.76 21.64
N LEU A 409 -9.49 15.07 22.04
CA LEU A 409 -8.27 14.36 21.67
C LEU A 409 -7.57 13.86 22.91
N ASP A 410 -7.13 12.61 22.88
CA ASP A 410 -6.25 12.06 23.91
C ASP A 410 -4.83 11.90 23.37
N PHE A 411 -3.86 12.43 24.10
CA PHE A 411 -2.43 12.33 23.78
C PHE A 411 -1.71 11.52 24.85
N ALA A 412 -0.89 10.56 24.44
CA ALA A 412 -0.07 9.76 25.34
C ALA A 412 1.23 9.30 24.65
N GLY A 413 2.21 8.91 25.43
CA GLY A 413 3.42 8.29 24.94
C GLY A 413 4.70 9.01 25.25
N GLN A 414 5.72 8.79 24.44
CA GLN A 414 7.08 9.20 24.73
C GLN A 414 7.23 10.71 24.88
N GLY A 415 7.95 11.14 25.92
CA GLY A 415 8.30 12.55 26.15
C GLY A 415 7.19 13.43 26.71
N LEU A 416 5.99 12.87 26.97
CA LEU A 416 4.87 13.58 27.59
C LEU A 416 4.72 13.15 29.05
N SER A 417 5.00 14.09 29.99
CA SER A 417 4.67 13.91 31.40
C SER A 417 3.15 13.97 31.57
N PHE A 418 2.60 13.19 32.49
CA PHE A 418 1.19 13.28 32.91
C PHE A 418 1.06 13.84 34.34
N ASP A 419 2.12 14.43 34.88
CA ASP A 419 2.10 15.19 36.12
C ASP A 419 1.34 16.51 35.88
N PRO A 420 0.34 16.86 36.71
CA PRO A 420 -0.36 18.15 36.62
C PRO A 420 0.53 19.38 36.68
N GLU A 421 1.71 19.32 37.34
CA GLU A 421 2.66 20.43 37.38
C GLU A 421 3.35 20.68 36.02
N ASP A 422 3.42 19.66 35.18
CA ASP A 422 4.00 19.68 33.84
C ASP A 422 2.96 19.87 32.73
N GLU A 423 1.81 20.48 33.02
CA GLU A 423 0.73 20.69 32.07
C GLU A 423 1.26 21.30 30.75
N PRO A 424 1.05 20.59 29.61
CA PRO A 424 1.44 21.09 28.30
C PRO A 424 0.50 22.20 27.82
N VAL A 425 0.97 22.98 26.86
CA VAL A 425 0.17 24.03 26.22
C VAL A 425 -0.36 23.48 24.89
N PRO A 426 -1.70 23.42 24.69
CA PRO A 426 -2.27 23.02 23.40
C PRO A 426 -2.17 24.20 22.41
N GLU A 427 -1.37 24.05 21.37
CA GLU A 427 -1.37 24.95 20.22
C GLU A 427 -2.42 24.48 19.23
N ILE A 428 -3.52 25.24 19.10
CA ILE A 428 -4.63 24.92 18.21
C ILE A 428 -4.72 25.98 17.13
N THR A 429 -4.69 25.57 15.86
CA THR A 429 -4.81 26.46 14.71
C THR A 429 -6.01 26.06 13.84
N LEU A 430 -6.72 27.05 13.34
CA LEU A 430 -7.85 26.93 12.44
C LEU A 430 -7.60 27.76 11.18
N ASP A 431 -8.08 27.32 10.04
CA ASP A 431 -8.11 28.14 8.81
C ASP A 431 -9.34 29.08 8.76
N GLN A 432 -10.38 28.76 9.54
CA GLN A 432 -11.59 29.57 9.71
C GLN A 432 -12.32 29.22 11.00
N GLY A 433 -13.28 30.09 11.41
CA GLY A 433 -14.03 29.89 12.65
C GLY A 433 -13.29 30.39 13.89
N LYS A 434 -13.84 30.09 15.08
CA LYS A 434 -13.31 30.48 16.38
C LYS A 434 -13.29 29.33 17.35
N LEU A 435 -12.26 29.27 18.18
CA LEU A 435 -12.15 28.30 19.26
C LEU A 435 -13.00 28.73 20.47
N HIS A 436 -13.71 27.78 21.04
CA HIS A 436 -14.46 27.92 22.27
C HIS A 436 -14.18 26.77 23.22
N GLY A 437 -14.23 27.05 24.54
CA GLY A 437 -14.20 26.04 25.58
C GLY A 437 -12.94 25.18 25.60
N VAL A 438 -11.80 25.72 25.20
CA VAL A 438 -10.52 24.99 25.24
C VAL A 438 -10.18 24.63 26.68
N HIS A 439 -10.01 23.34 26.91
CA HIS A 439 -9.64 22.82 28.22
C HIS A 439 -8.70 21.63 28.12
N MET A 440 -7.85 21.47 29.13
CA MET A 440 -6.92 20.37 29.30
C MET A 440 -7.26 19.60 30.55
N LEU A 441 -7.19 18.28 30.48
CA LEU A 441 -7.38 17.38 31.62
C LEU A 441 -6.33 16.29 31.61
N VAL A 442 -5.77 15.99 32.78
CA VAL A 442 -4.97 14.77 32.96
C VAL A 442 -5.87 13.56 32.73
N ASN A 443 -5.44 12.62 31.89
CA ASN A 443 -6.14 11.35 31.67
C ASN A 443 -5.27 10.20 32.24
N PRO A 444 -5.53 9.78 33.49
CA PRO A 444 -4.74 8.75 34.15
C PRO A 444 -4.88 7.36 33.49
N GLU A 445 -5.99 7.08 32.82
CA GLU A 445 -6.28 5.80 32.18
C GLU A 445 -5.30 5.50 31.02
N ILE A 446 -4.84 6.54 30.35
CA ILE A 446 -3.87 6.43 29.24
C ILE A 446 -2.47 6.96 29.64
N ARG A 447 -2.32 7.45 30.88
CA ARG A 447 -1.12 8.16 31.36
C ARG A 447 -0.73 9.30 30.43
N GLY A 448 -1.68 10.20 30.15
CA GLY A 448 -1.53 11.26 29.17
C GLY A 448 -2.48 12.43 29.44
N TRP A 449 -2.79 13.17 28.38
CA TRP A 449 -3.59 14.39 28.44
C TRP A 449 -4.75 14.35 27.47
N ARG A 450 -5.90 14.88 27.91
CA ARG A 450 -7.08 15.13 27.09
C ARG A 450 -7.19 16.61 26.78
N VAL A 451 -7.36 16.93 25.50
CA VAL A 451 -7.67 18.27 25.00
C VAL A 451 -9.10 18.27 24.50
N GLY A 452 -9.95 19.18 25.03
CA GLY A 452 -11.30 19.36 24.51
C GLY A 452 -11.49 20.81 24.03
N PHE A 453 -12.23 20.99 22.93
CA PHE A 453 -12.61 22.30 22.40
C PHE A 453 -13.78 22.22 21.45
N GLU A 454 -14.36 23.38 21.13
CA GLU A 454 -15.40 23.54 20.09
C GLU A 454 -14.94 24.54 19.04
N VAL A 455 -15.36 24.32 17.79
CA VAL A 455 -15.14 25.23 16.67
C VAL A 455 -16.47 25.83 16.27
N LEU A 456 -16.64 27.14 16.51
CA LEU A 456 -17.86 27.88 16.22
C LEU A 456 -17.60 28.97 15.15
N ASP A 457 -18.67 29.63 14.70
CA ASP A 457 -18.60 30.74 13.73
C ASP A 457 -17.88 30.38 12.40
N SER A 458 -17.93 29.10 11.99
CA SER A 458 -17.41 28.66 10.71
C SER A 458 -18.39 28.91 9.56
N ILE A 459 -17.88 28.96 8.34
CA ILE A 459 -18.70 29.11 7.14
C ILE A 459 -19.44 27.80 6.86
N ALA A 460 -20.78 27.82 6.84
CA ALA A 460 -21.59 26.65 6.59
C ALA A 460 -21.25 25.98 5.24
N GLY A 461 -21.16 24.65 5.23
CA GLY A 461 -20.82 23.87 4.05
C GLY A 461 -19.35 23.91 3.63
N LYS A 462 -18.50 24.67 4.35
CA LYS A 462 -17.07 24.72 4.09
C LYS A 462 -16.28 24.05 5.23
N PRO A 463 -15.59 22.93 5.02
CA PRO A 463 -14.88 22.24 6.09
C PRO A 463 -13.80 23.13 6.71
N VAL A 464 -13.57 22.96 8.02
CA VAL A 464 -12.54 23.68 8.78
C VAL A 464 -11.31 22.79 8.93
N GLN A 465 -10.16 23.30 8.48
CA GLN A 465 -8.87 22.66 8.76
C GLN A 465 -8.46 22.98 10.19
N VAL A 466 -8.35 21.95 11.02
CA VAL A 466 -7.91 22.05 12.42
C VAL A 466 -6.56 21.39 12.57
N GLN A 467 -5.66 22.00 13.37
CA GLN A 467 -4.41 21.38 13.80
C GLN A 467 -4.22 21.56 15.31
N VAL A 468 -3.73 20.52 15.98
CA VAL A 468 -3.45 20.55 17.42
C VAL A 468 -2.09 19.92 17.67
N THR A 469 -1.23 20.65 18.40
CA THR A 469 0.08 20.15 18.86
C THR A 469 0.22 20.48 20.34
N LEU A 470 0.64 19.53 21.15
CA LEU A 470 1.04 19.81 22.53
C LEU A 470 2.48 20.32 22.57
N ARG A 471 2.70 21.45 23.30
CA ARG A 471 4.01 22.04 23.48
C ARG A 471 4.36 22.17 24.96
N ASP A 472 5.63 22.20 25.27
CA ASP A 472 6.08 22.64 26.59
C ASP A 472 6.05 24.18 26.72
N LYS A 473 6.31 24.69 27.92
CA LYS A 473 6.34 26.12 28.22
C LYS A 473 7.43 26.89 27.46
N THR A 474 8.37 26.19 26.81
CA THR A 474 9.42 26.79 25.95
C THR A 474 9.04 26.84 24.47
N GLY A 475 7.90 26.24 24.11
CA GLY A 475 7.40 26.14 22.73
C GLY A 475 7.90 24.91 21.97
N ARG A 476 8.65 23.99 22.61
CA ARG A 476 9.08 22.72 21.98
C ARG A 476 7.88 21.78 21.86
N ALA A 477 7.74 21.12 20.70
CA ALA A 477 6.70 20.12 20.49
C ALA A 477 6.93 18.90 21.40
N LEU A 478 5.88 18.49 22.11
CA LEU A 478 5.80 17.28 22.94
C LEU A 478 5.02 16.18 22.23
N SER A 479 4.14 16.53 21.28
CA SER A 479 3.35 15.59 20.50
C SER A 479 3.57 15.76 19.01
N GLU A 480 3.14 14.76 18.24
CA GLU A 480 2.83 14.95 16.82
C GLU A 480 1.74 16.03 16.65
N THR A 481 1.65 16.62 15.47
CA THR A 481 0.55 17.52 15.11
C THR A 481 -0.62 16.68 14.62
N TRP A 482 -1.69 16.63 15.39
CA TRP A 482 -2.96 16.11 14.90
C TRP A 482 -3.58 17.11 13.93
N THR A 483 -4.08 16.64 12.77
CA THR A 483 -4.74 17.49 11.78
C THR A 483 -6.04 16.84 11.29
N TYR A 484 -7.08 17.65 11.08
CA TYR A 484 -8.40 17.15 10.70
C TYR A 484 -9.19 18.17 9.88
N LEU A 485 -10.08 17.69 9.02
CA LEU A 485 -11.07 18.50 8.32
C LEU A 485 -12.42 18.32 9.00
N LEU A 486 -12.83 19.28 9.84
CA LEU A 486 -14.16 19.28 10.43
C LEU A 486 -15.21 19.63 9.38
N ALA A 487 -16.23 18.79 9.24
CA ALA A 487 -17.40 19.13 8.45
C ALA A 487 -18.22 20.21 9.18
N THR A 488 -18.68 21.21 8.46
CA THR A 488 -19.61 22.24 8.96
C THR A 488 -20.96 22.02 8.31
N HIS A 489 -22.01 21.93 9.12
CA HIS A 489 -23.40 21.76 8.67
C HIS A 489 -24.07 23.11 8.41
#